data_9d742da1fb65cadfd2f0160cb76f67c4
#
_entry.id   9d742da1fb65cadfd2f0160cb76f67c4
#
_cell.length_a   1.000
_cell.length_b   1.000
_cell.length_c   1.000
_cell.angle_alpha   90.00
_cell.angle_beta   90.00
_cell.angle_gamma   90.00
#
_symmetry.space_group_name_H-M   'P 1'
#
loop_
_entity.id
_entity.type
_entity.pdbx_description
1 polymer ?
#
loop_
_entity_poly.entity_id
_entity_poly.type
_entity_poly.pdbx_seq_one_letter_code
_entity_poly.pdbx_strand_id
1 'polypeptide(L)'
;MNFIKAFLAGLLAVVVGTFLVFFLWIFILLGIAGSMEKSVAVHPESILKIDFSEVLTDAPSSDPLAGLDLMTLQTQRQLPLLKALRALEAARDDDRIKGIYLRMNGTGGVTGSAILEELREALVEFKQSGKFIVAYNETYSQGGYYLASVADKIYMQPEGMMEWAGLSMNLMFYKGLLDKLDLKAEVFRPTACKYKSAVEPYIYDKMSDANREQMQQLVSSMWGVIAESVAEARGIELKTLNEMADRLEVALPDEALEKGLVDSLIYEDQMEDVFAELGVSDDYDFVTLGDYAAQVGADLKNISADQVAVVYADGQIVDGEGYGKEIYGNTLAAKIAGVRDNEKVKAVVLRVNSPGGSALASDVIWREIELLRAEKPVIVSMGSYAASGGYYISCPADAIVADKMTLTGSIGVFGMFLDTRDALKNKLGITVDGVKSNASADFAATSPLTPLQRAMIMRGVDRVYTTFTNHVAEGRNLPIGKVLDIAGGRVWLGKDALEVGLIDTYGGLKTAIALAVDKAELGDGYRVVEVKEEPTGFAAIIASLNVSVREAFARSELGLMMKEYNTVREALNQQGVLMYSPWKVEVR
;
A
#
# COMPACT_ATOMS: atom_id res chain seq x y z
N MET A 1 -17.53 59.58 4.94
CA MET A 1 -16.91 58.59 4.03
C MET A 1 -15.42 58.39 4.30
N ASN A 2 -14.65 59.39 4.71
CA ASN A 2 -13.21 59.25 4.99
C ASN A 2 -12.87 58.55 6.31
N PHE A 3 -13.68 58.68 7.34
CA PHE A 3 -13.44 58.02 8.66
C PHE A 3 -13.56 56.49 8.56
N ILE A 4 -14.61 55.98 7.90
CA ILE A 4 -14.82 54.52 7.71
C ILE A 4 -13.71 53.91 6.88
N LYS A 5 -13.22 54.61 5.81
CA LYS A 5 -12.11 54.15 5.00
C LYS A 5 -10.79 54.09 5.81
N ALA A 6 -10.55 55.11 6.64
CA ALA A 6 -9.36 55.16 7.51
C ALA A 6 -9.42 54.08 8.61
N PHE A 7 -10.59 53.82 9.18
CA PHE A 7 -10.82 52.75 10.16
C PHE A 7 -10.63 51.37 9.54
N LEU A 8 -11.20 51.11 8.36
CA LEU A 8 -11.03 49.83 7.64
C LEU A 8 -9.56 49.62 7.21
N ALA A 9 -8.88 50.67 6.76
CA ALA A 9 -7.45 50.56 6.42
C ALA A 9 -6.60 50.29 7.67
N GLY A 10 -6.91 50.92 8.82
CA GLY A 10 -6.24 50.65 10.07
C GLY A 10 -6.50 49.23 10.60
N LEU A 11 -7.74 48.76 10.53
CA LEU A 11 -8.11 47.39 10.89
C LEU A 11 -7.38 46.35 10.01
N LEU A 12 -7.35 46.59 8.68
CA LEU A 12 -6.61 45.74 7.74
C LEU A 12 -5.11 45.74 8.03
N ALA A 13 -4.52 46.90 8.33
CA ALA A 13 -3.10 47.00 8.70
C ALA A 13 -2.78 46.26 10.01
N VAL A 14 -3.68 46.30 11.00
CA VAL A 14 -3.53 45.54 12.25
C VAL A 14 -3.63 44.04 11.99
N VAL A 15 -4.63 43.61 11.21
CA VAL A 15 -4.80 42.19 10.84
C VAL A 15 -3.58 41.67 10.07
N VAL A 16 -3.14 42.39 9.03
CA VAL A 16 -1.96 42.03 8.26
C VAL A 16 -0.69 42.07 9.12
N GLY A 17 -0.53 43.08 9.97
CA GLY A 17 0.59 43.19 10.92
C GLY A 17 0.63 42.03 11.91
N THR A 18 -0.52 41.66 12.48
CA THR A 18 -0.63 40.53 13.40
C THR A 18 -0.29 39.20 12.68
N PHE A 19 -0.77 39.02 11.45
CA PHE A 19 -0.39 37.89 10.61
C PHE A 19 1.10 37.85 10.32
N LEU A 20 1.71 38.96 9.95
CA LEU A 20 3.16 39.03 9.69
C LEU A 20 4.00 38.73 10.94
N VAL A 21 3.61 39.24 12.09
CA VAL A 21 4.27 38.95 13.38
C VAL A 21 4.09 37.49 13.76
N PHE A 22 2.91 36.94 13.56
CA PHE A 22 2.62 35.53 13.81
C PHE A 22 3.48 34.61 12.90
N PHE A 23 3.56 34.92 11.62
CA PHE A 23 4.45 34.20 10.69
C PHE A 23 5.93 34.37 11.03
N LEU A 24 6.36 35.56 11.46
CA LEU A 24 7.74 35.78 11.89
C LEU A 24 8.07 34.96 13.15
N TRP A 25 7.16 34.87 14.11
CA TRP A 25 7.31 34.01 15.29
C TRP A 25 7.35 32.53 14.91
N ILE A 26 6.53 32.10 13.98
CA ILE A 26 6.58 30.76 13.40
C ILE A 26 7.96 30.52 12.78
N PHE A 27 8.47 31.43 11.96
CA PHE A 27 9.80 31.30 11.34
C PHE A 27 10.94 31.24 12.37
N ILE A 28 10.87 31.99 13.45
CA ILE A 28 11.87 31.95 14.54
C ILE A 28 11.80 30.62 15.29
N LEU A 29 10.59 30.14 15.64
CA LEU A 29 10.40 28.83 16.26
C LEU A 29 10.88 27.70 15.34
N LEU A 30 10.72 27.85 14.03
CA LEU A 30 11.18 26.94 13.00
C LEU A 30 12.70 26.84 12.91
N GLY A 31 13.39 27.99 12.98
CA GLY A 31 14.86 28.03 12.98
C GLY A 31 15.45 27.34 14.22
N ILE A 32 14.76 27.44 15.37
CA ILE A 32 15.17 26.80 16.63
C ILE A 32 14.88 25.29 16.61
N ALA A 33 13.73 24.87 16.08
CA ALA A 33 13.35 23.45 16.00
C ALA A 33 14.18 22.66 14.97
N GLY A 34 14.54 23.28 13.84
CA GLY A 34 15.38 22.65 12.80
C GLY A 34 16.84 22.41 13.24
N SER A 35 17.27 23.02 14.34
CA SER A 35 18.60 22.78 14.92
C SER A 35 18.65 21.63 15.94
N MET A 36 17.54 20.96 16.22
CA MET A 36 17.42 19.93 17.25
C MET A 36 17.20 18.49 16.72
N GLU A 37 17.20 18.25 15.42
CA GLU A 37 17.31 16.87 14.93
C GLU A 37 18.72 16.34 15.25
N LYS A 38 18.84 15.64 16.36
CA LYS A 38 20.03 14.82 16.65
C LYS A 38 20.06 13.71 15.60
N SER A 39 20.98 13.79 14.65
CA SER A 39 21.35 12.60 13.87
C SER A 39 21.88 11.57 14.88
N VAL A 40 21.20 10.45 15.02
CA VAL A 40 21.69 9.32 15.80
C VAL A 40 22.91 8.79 15.07
N ALA A 41 24.09 8.95 15.63
CA ALA A 41 25.33 8.45 15.04
C ALA A 41 25.37 6.93 15.24
N VAL A 42 25.73 6.18 14.20
CA VAL A 42 26.02 4.73 14.32
C VAL A 42 27.42 4.58 14.92
N HIS A 43 27.48 4.03 16.11
CA HIS A 43 28.72 3.72 16.81
C HIS A 43 29.17 2.27 16.55
N PRO A 44 30.45 1.92 16.78
CA PRO A 44 30.84 0.51 16.89
C PRO A 44 29.98 -0.19 17.95
N GLU A 45 29.69 -1.45 17.78
CA GLU A 45 28.84 -2.28 18.66
C GLU A 45 27.33 -1.93 18.61
N SER A 46 26.85 -1.19 17.60
CA SER A 46 25.42 -0.89 17.48
C SER A 46 24.59 -2.13 17.13
N ILE A 47 23.40 -2.22 17.72
CA ILE A 47 22.37 -3.21 17.37
C ILE A 47 21.27 -2.51 16.59
N LEU A 48 20.94 -3.02 15.39
CA LEU A 48 19.85 -2.51 14.58
C LEU A 48 18.53 -2.98 15.17
N LYS A 49 17.74 -2.04 15.71
CA LYS A 49 16.44 -2.32 16.31
C LYS A 49 15.32 -2.12 15.30
N ILE A 50 14.51 -3.16 15.10
CA ILE A 50 13.27 -3.08 14.34
C ILE A 50 12.11 -3.15 15.33
N ASP A 51 11.54 -2.01 15.67
CA ASP A 51 10.53 -1.89 16.72
C ASP A 51 9.18 -1.36 16.24
N PHE A 52 9.04 -1.14 14.92
CA PHE A 52 7.84 -0.53 14.34
C PHE A 52 7.41 0.76 15.05
N SER A 53 8.38 1.56 15.52
CA SER A 53 8.14 2.96 15.87
C SER A 53 7.68 3.78 14.66
N GLU A 54 7.92 3.26 13.47
CA GLU A 54 7.54 3.81 12.17
C GLU A 54 6.58 2.88 11.43
N VAL A 55 5.78 3.44 10.53
CA VAL A 55 4.94 2.67 9.62
C VAL A 55 5.71 2.40 8.33
N LEU A 56 5.91 1.13 8.00
CA LEU A 56 6.45 0.72 6.71
C LEU A 56 5.39 0.88 5.62
N THR A 57 5.72 1.66 4.58
CA THR A 57 4.82 1.96 3.46
C THR A 57 5.42 1.51 2.13
N ASP A 58 4.58 1.16 1.17
CA ASP A 58 5.02 0.74 -0.16
C ASP A 58 5.72 1.88 -0.92
N ALA A 59 5.15 3.06 -0.87
CA ALA A 59 5.63 4.25 -1.57
C ALA A 59 5.98 5.39 -0.59
N PRO A 60 6.90 6.28 -0.98
CA PRO A 60 7.09 7.52 -0.26
C PRO A 60 5.85 8.41 -0.43
N SER A 61 5.30 8.91 0.68
CA SER A 61 4.14 9.81 0.62
C SER A 61 4.55 11.21 0.16
N SER A 62 3.78 11.78 -0.76
CA SER A 62 3.82 13.19 -1.14
C SER A 62 2.84 14.06 -0.33
N ASP A 63 1.95 13.43 0.44
CA ASP A 63 1.01 14.15 1.32
C ASP A 63 1.76 14.69 2.56
N PRO A 64 1.86 16.01 2.75
CA PRO A 64 2.53 16.58 3.91
C PRO A 64 1.84 16.27 5.25
N LEU A 65 0.60 15.76 5.21
CA LEU A 65 -0.17 15.33 6.38
C LEU A 65 -0.21 13.80 6.52
N ALA A 66 0.54 13.07 5.69
CA ALA A 66 0.62 11.63 5.78
C ALA A 66 1.12 11.18 7.15
N GLY A 67 0.48 10.16 7.70
CA GLY A 67 0.80 9.65 9.04
C GLY A 67 0.08 10.35 10.19
N LEU A 68 -0.66 11.46 9.94
CA LEU A 68 -1.45 12.09 11.00
C LEU A 68 -2.66 11.22 11.36
N ASP A 69 -2.66 10.69 12.57
CA ASP A 69 -3.84 10.07 13.16
C ASP A 69 -4.78 11.15 13.73
N LEU A 70 -5.98 11.24 13.14
CA LEU A 70 -6.98 12.24 13.56
C LEU A 70 -7.57 11.98 14.95
N MET A 71 -7.59 10.73 15.42
CA MET A 71 -8.16 10.36 16.71
C MET A 71 -7.19 10.72 17.84
N THR A 72 -5.90 10.47 17.64
CA THR A 72 -4.86 10.72 18.64
C THR A 72 -4.11 12.03 18.42
N LEU A 73 -4.26 12.65 17.24
CA LEU A 73 -3.49 13.81 16.77
C LEU A 73 -1.97 13.59 16.82
N GLN A 74 -1.55 12.34 16.72
CA GLN A 74 -0.14 11.98 16.65
C GLN A 74 0.26 11.72 15.21
N THR A 75 1.46 12.13 14.85
CA THR A 75 2.06 11.85 13.55
C THR A 75 2.95 10.63 13.66
N GLN A 76 2.62 9.56 12.95
CA GLN A 76 3.48 8.39 12.84
C GLN A 76 4.52 8.64 11.73
N ARG A 77 5.79 8.43 12.05
CA ARG A 77 6.86 8.44 11.04
C ARG A 77 6.61 7.31 10.04
N GLN A 78 6.82 7.62 8.76
CA GLN A 78 6.70 6.63 7.68
C GLN A 78 8.08 6.29 7.14
N LEU A 79 8.33 5.00 6.96
CA LEU A 79 9.55 4.48 6.34
C LEU A 79 9.17 3.76 5.04
N PRO A 80 9.47 4.34 3.86
CA PRO A 80 9.26 3.66 2.58
C PRO A 80 10.05 2.37 2.48
N LEU A 81 9.43 1.33 1.95
CA LEU A 81 10.00 -0.02 1.84
C LEU A 81 11.38 -0.04 1.19
N LEU A 82 11.55 0.65 0.06
CA LEU A 82 12.86 0.68 -0.62
C LEU A 82 13.99 1.20 0.29
N LYS A 83 13.69 2.17 1.16
CA LYS A 83 14.67 2.68 2.13
C LYS A 83 14.96 1.66 3.23
N ALA A 84 13.93 0.96 3.72
CA ALA A 84 14.10 -0.09 4.72
C ALA A 84 14.95 -1.25 4.17
N LEU A 85 14.67 -1.71 2.94
CA LEU A 85 15.41 -2.79 2.28
C LEU A 85 16.89 -2.41 2.05
N ARG A 86 17.17 -1.17 1.60
CA ARG A 86 18.54 -0.66 1.45
C ARG A 86 19.27 -0.54 2.77
N ALA A 87 18.57 -0.13 3.83
CA ALA A 87 19.15 -0.07 5.16
C ALA A 87 19.55 -1.46 5.66
N LEU A 88 18.71 -2.47 5.48
CA LEU A 88 19.04 -3.85 5.85
C LEU A 88 20.21 -4.41 5.03
N GLU A 89 20.26 -4.11 3.73
CA GLU A 89 21.38 -4.50 2.87
C GLU A 89 22.69 -3.82 3.31
N ALA A 90 22.68 -2.53 3.60
CA ALA A 90 23.84 -1.82 4.11
C ALA A 90 24.26 -2.32 5.49
N ALA A 91 23.31 -2.60 6.39
CA ALA A 91 23.59 -3.15 7.72
C ALA A 91 24.26 -4.53 7.69
N ARG A 92 23.95 -5.33 6.66
CA ARG A 92 24.61 -6.62 6.44
C ARG A 92 26.13 -6.47 6.32
N ASP A 93 26.57 -5.44 5.61
CA ASP A 93 27.98 -5.21 5.26
C ASP A 93 28.65 -4.16 6.18
N ASP A 94 27.94 -3.52 7.11
CA ASP A 94 28.47 -2.52 8.05
C ASP A 94 28.99 -3.17 9.34
N ASP A 95 30.31 -3.18 9.52
CA ASP A 95 30.99 -3.78 10.70
C ASP A 95 30.56 -3.15 12.04
N ARG A 96 29.98 -1.94 12.03
CA ARG A 96 29.47 -1.27 13.23
C ARG A 96 28.19 -1.90 13.75
N ILE A 97 27.42 -2.57 12.87
CA ILE A 97 26.20 -3.27 13.22
C ILE A 97 26.53 -4.71 13.59
N LYS A 98 26.27 -5.10 14.83
CA LYS A 98 26.55 -6.46 15.34
C LYS A 98 25.45 -7.46 15.03
N GLY A 99 24.21 -7.02 15.00
CA GLY A 99 23.06 -7.86 14.72
C GLY A 99 21.77 -7.07 14.67
N ILE A 100 20.67 -7.79 14.56
CA ILE A 100 19.30 -7.22 14.57
C ILE A 100 18.55 -7.68 15.83
N TYR A 101 17.88 -6.72 16.47
CA TYR A 101 16.91 -6.95 17.54
C TYR A 101 15.50 -6.65 17.05
N LEU A 102 14.68 -7.70 16.88
CA LEU A 102 13.27 -7.58 16.50
C LEU A 102 12.44 -7.36 17.78
N ARG A 103 12.03 -6.13 18.02
CA ARG A 103 11.22 -5.69 19.17
C ARG A 103 9.97 -4.97 18.68
N MET A 104 9.03 -5.76 18.12
CA MET A 104 7.90 -5.27 17.32
C MET A 104 6.72 -4.81 18.17
N ASN A 105 6.95 -3.90 19.10
CA ASN A 105 5.95 -3.37 20.05
C ASN A 105 5.55 -1.92 19.80
N GLY A 106 6.04 -1.30 18.72
CA GLY A 106 5.70 0.07 18.37
C GLY A 106 4.25 0.23 17.91
N THR A 107 3.81 1.49 17.83
CA THR A 107 2.48 1.86 17.32
C THR A 107 2.41 1.87 15.80
N GLY A 108 3.54 1.71 15.12
CA GLY A 108 3.65 1.56 13.68
C GLY A 108 3.27 0.16 13.22
N GLY A 109 3.82 -0.27 12.11
CA GLY A 109 3.56 -1.60 11.58
C GLY A 109 3.84 -1.72 10.10
N VAL A 110 3.32 -2.79 9.52
CA VAL A 110 3.45 -3.11 8.10
C VAL A 110 2.09 -2.91 7.43
N THR A 111 2.05 -2.09 6.38
CA THR A 111 0.78 -1.73 5.73
C THR A 111 0.26 -2.76 4.72
N GLY A 112 0.96 -3.88 4.53
CA GLY A 112 0.51 -4.89 3.58
C GLY A 112 1.31 -6.18 3.57
N SER A 113 0.74 -7.24 3.00
CA SER A 113 1.31 -8.59 2.97
C SER A 113 2.61 -8.68 2.17
N ALA A 114 2.74 -7.96 1.06
CA ALA A 114 3.97 -7.95 0.26
C ALA A 114 5.13 -7.29 1.03
N ILE A 115 4.87 -6.16 1.72
CA ILE A 115 5.90 -5.51 2.56
C ILE A 115 6.39 -6.47 3.65
N LEU A 116 5.47 -7.24 4.24
CA LEU A 116 5.78 -8.23 5.26
C LEU A 116 6.70 -9.34 4.69
N GLU A 117 6.41 -9.80 3.47
CA GLU A 117 7.16 -10.84 2.77
C GLU A 117 8.55 -10.33 2.37
N GLU A 118 8.63 -9.14 1.75
CA GLU A 118 9.90 -8.50 1.34
C GLU A 118 10.81 -8.18 2.54
N LEU A 119 10.22 -7.73 3.66
CA LEU A 119 10.98 -7.50 4.89
C LEU A 119 11.54 -8.82 5.45
N ARG A 120 10.73 -9.89 5.44
CA ARG A 120 11.20 -11.22 5.84
C ARG A 120 12.35 -11.71 4.96
N GLU A 121 12.24 -11.57 3.65
CA GLU A 121 13.30 -11.95 2.71
C GLU A 121 14.59 -11.16 2.99
N ALA A 122 14.49 -9.85 3.25
CA ALA A 122 15.63 -9.03 3.61
C ALA A 122 16.29 -9.46 4.93
N LEU A 123 15.52 -9.92 5.92
CA LEU A 123 16.03 -10.50 7.16
C LEU A 123 16.74 -11.84 6.91
N VAL A 124 16.19 -12.70 6.04
CA VAL A 124 16.84 -13.97 5.63
C VAL A 124 18.18 -13.70 4.92
N GLU A 125 18.23 -12.69 4.04
CA GLU A 125 19.47 -12.26 3.39
C GLU A 125 20.48 -11.69 4.41
N PHE A 126 20.02 -10.85 5.37
CA PHE A 126 20.88 -10.32 6.42
C PHE A 126 21.52 -11.43 7.25
N LYS A 127 20.76 -12.48 7.58
CA LYS A 127 21.26 -13.65 8.34
C LYS A 127 22.44 -14.34 7.66
N GLN A 128 22.59 -14.26 6.33
CA GLN A 128 23.70 -14.83 5.59
C GLN A 128 25.05 -14.13 5.89
N SER A 129 25.04 -12.93 6.50
CA SER A 129 26.24 -12.25 6.98
C SER A 129 26.91 -12.95 8.17
N GLY A 130 26.21 -13.85 8.85
CA GLY A 130 26.63 -14.46 10.11
C GLY A 130 26.40 -13.58 11.34
N LYS A 131 25.84 -12.38 11.20
CA LYS A 131 25.39 -11.53 12.31
C LYS A 131 24.11 -12.09 12.90
N PHE A 132 23.90 -11.91 14.19
CA PHE A 132 22.73 -12.46 14.86
C PHE A 132 21.45 -11.72 14.52
N ILE A 133 20.33 -12.43 14.57
CA ILE A 133 18.98 -11.89 14.65
C ILE A 133 18.31 -12.49 15.87
N VAL A 134 17.89 -11.66 16.82
CA VAL A 134 17.10 -12.09 17.99
C VAL A 134 15.78 -11.36 18.05
N ALA A 135 14.75 -12.04 18.51
CA ALA A 135 13.42 -11.47 18.67
C ALA A 135 12.96 -11.56 20.12
N TYR A 136 12.37 -10.49 20.64
CA TYR A 136 11.67 -10.49 21.92
C TYR A 136 10.40 -9.65 21.83
N ASN A 137 9.28 -10.19 22.27
CA ASN A 137 8.03 -9.44 22.40
C ASN A 137 7.20 -9.93 23.58
N GLU A 138 6.34 -9.06 24.11
CA GLU A 138 5.30 -9.45 25.07
C GLU A 138 4.18 -10.21 24.38
N THR A 139 3.85 -9.83 23.16
CA THR A 139 2.79 -10.45 22.37
C THR A 139 3.25 -10.65 20.94
N TYR A 140 3.03 -11.83 20.41
CA TYR A 140 3.24 -12.11 19.00
C TYR A 140 1.90 -12.23 18.27
N SER A 141 1.61 -11.29 17.36
CA SER A 141 0.62 -11.48 16.31
C SER A 141 1.15 -12.46 15.26
N GLN A 142 0.29 -13.05 14.45
CA GLN A 142 0.70 -13.99 13.40
C GLN A 142 1.68 -13.35 12.39
N GLY A 143 1.44 -12.09 11.98
CA GLY A 143 2.34 -11.34 11.12
C GLY A 143 3.68 -11.01 11.80
N GLY A 144 3.64 -10.61 13.07
CA GLY A 144 4.84 -10.40 13.86
C GLY A 144 5.65 -11.67 14.05
N TYR A 145 4.99 -12.79 14.32
CA TYR A 145 5.66 -14.08 14.44
C TYR A 145 6.23 -14.60 13.12
N TYR A 146 5.56 -14.34 11.99
CA TYR A 146 6.08 -14.62 10.66
C TYR A 146 7.44 -13.95 10.42
N LEU A 147 7.63 -12.70 10.86
CA LEU A 147 8.93 -12.05 10.82
C LEU A 147 9.90 -12.62 11.87
N ALA A 148 9.44 -12.75 13.12
CA ALA A 148 10.28 -13.24 14.22
C ALA A 148 10.82 -14.65 13.97
N SER A 149 10.10 -15.48 13.22
CA SER A 149 10.52 -16.86 12.93
C SER A 149 11.84 -16.96 12.12
N VAL A 150 12.33 -15.86 11.53
CA VAL A 150 13.66 -15.79 10.90
C VAL A 150 14.79 -15.75 11.96
N ALA A 151 14.50 -15.26 13.16
CA ALA A 151 15.50 -15.05 14.20
C ALA A 151 16.23 -16.34 14.60
N ASP A 152 17.47 -16.20 15.08
CA ASP A 152 18.26 -17.30 15.62
C ASP A 152 17.70 -17.78 16.95
N LYS A 153 17.16 -16.84 17.73
CA LYS A 153 16.46 -17.07 18.99
C LYS A 153 15.24 -16.17 19.12
N ILE A 154 14.14 -16.75 19.61
CA ILE A 154 12.88 -16.06 19.84
C ILE A 154 12.57 -16.13 21.33
N TYR A 155 12.46 -14.98 21.95
CA TYR A 155 12.12 -14.81 23.36
C TYR A 155 10.74 -14.22 23.50
N MET A 156 10.07 -14.58 24.59
CA MET A 156 8.73 -14.08 24.90
C MET A 156 8.60 -13.77 26.39
N GLN A 157 7.83 -12.73 26.71
CA GLN A 157 7.52 -12.36 28.08
C GLN A 157 6.62 -13.46 28.73
N PRO A 158 6.92 -13.89 30.01
CA PRO A 158 6.25 -15.04 30.64
C PRO A 158 4.72 -14.92 30.78
N GLU A 159 4.18 -13.70 30.86
CA GLU A 159 2.73 -13.41 30.98
C GLU A 159 2.17 -12.80 29.69
N GLY A 160 2.83 -13.05 28.55
CA GLY A 160 2.44 -12.53 27.24
C GLY A 160 1.33 -13.33 26.57
N MET A 161 1.15 -13.10 25.26
CA MET A 161 0.19 -13.83 24.44
C MET A 161 0.77 -14.10 23.03
N MET A 162 0.44 -15.24 22.47
CA MET A 162 0.76 -15.59 21.10
C MET A 162 -0.51 -15.87 20.30
N GLU A 163 -0.64 -15.24 19.13
CA GLU A 163 -1.73 -15.50 18.20
C GLU A 163 -1.25 -16.50 17.13
N TRP A 164 -1.80 -17.71 17.14
CA TRP A 164 -1.60 -18.72 16.09
C TRP A 164 -2.90 -19.45 15.84
N ALA A 165 -3.80 -18.82 15.04
CA ALA A 165 -5.19 -19.25 14.87
C ALA A 165 -5.62 -19.37 13.40
N GLY A 166 -4.74 -19.05 12.46
CA GLY A 166 -5.06 -19.00 11.03
C GLY A 166 -5.67 -17.67 10.62
N LEU A 167 -6.08 -17.59 9.36
CA LEU A 167 -6.65 -16.38 8.76
C LEU A 167 -8.14 -16.54 8.52
N SER A 168 -8.90 -15.47 8.70
CA SER A 168 -10.31 -15.41 8.35
C SER A 168 -10.64 -14.16 7.52
N MET A 169 -11.66 -14.26 6.67
CA MET A 169 -12.18 -13.14 5.92
C MET A 169 -13.69 -13.03 6.11
N ASN A 170 -14.15 -11.95 6.70
CA ASN A 170 -15.54 -11.65 6.92
C ASN A 170 -15.97 -10.46 6.07
N LEU A 171 -17.03 -10.62 5.27
CA LEU A 171 -17.57 -9.57 4.40
C LEU A 171 -18.88 -9.06 4.94
N MET A 172 -19.03 -7.74 4.97
CA MET A 172 -20.31 -7.10 5.31
C MET A 172 -21.18 -6.96 4.05
N PHE A 173 -22.48 -7.21 4.20
CA PHE A 173 -23.47 -7.08 3.14
C PHE A 173 -24.46 -5.98 3.49
N TYR A 174 -24.62 -5.01 2.59
CA TYR A 174 -25.36 -3.77 2.83
C TYR A 174 -26.73 -3.75 2.15
N LYS A 175 -27.10 -4.83 1.42
CA LYS A 175 -28.39 -4.89 0.71
C LYS A 175 -29.57 -4.59 1.65
N GLY A 176 -29.62 -5.23 2.82
CA GLY A 176 -30.69 -5.00 3.79
C GLY A 176 -30.72 -3.56 4.34
N LEU A 177 -29.58 -2.88 4.42
CA LEU A 177 -29.50 -1.45 4.77
C LEU A 177 -30.05 -0.59 3.63
N LEU A 178 -29.63 -0.86 2.39
CA LEU A 178 -30.10 -0.14 1.21
C LEU A 178 -31.62 -0.29 1.04
N ASP A 179 -32.16 -1.51 1.21
CA ASP A 179 -33.61 -1.77 1.17
C ASP A 179 -34.37 -0.95 2.25
N LYS A 180 -33.84 -0.87 3.50
CA LYS A 180 -34.44 -0.06 4.57
C LYS A 180 -34.42 1.45 4.28
N LEU A 181 -33.42 1.90 3.55
CA LEU A 181 -33.28 3.30 3.14
C LEU A 181 -34.00 3.61 1.82
N ASP A 182 -34.68 2.64 1.21
CA ASP A 182 -35.30 2.75 -0.12
C ASP A 182 -34.28 3.17 -1.21
N LEU A 183 -33.01 2.76 -1.07
CA LEU A 183 -31.94 2.90 -2.05
C LEU A 183 -31.85 1.65 -2.89
N LYS A 184 -31.76 1.79 -4.22
CA LYS A 184 -31.68 0.65 -5.12
C LYS A 184 -30.37 0.66 -5.90
N ALA A 185 -29.50 -0.33 -5.66
CA ALA A 185 -28.30 -0.54 -6.45
C ALA A 185 -28.62 -1.39 -7.70
N GLU A 186 -28.32 -0.86 -8.88
CA GLU A 186 -28.36 -1.60 -10.14
C GLU A 186 -26.92 -1.90 -10.58
N VAL A 187 -26.57 -3.18 -10.77
CA VAL A 187 -25.24 -3.64 -11.14
C VAL A 187 -25.23 -4.10 -12.59
N PHE A 188 -24.23 -3.63 -13.34
CA PHE A 188 -23.94 -3.99 -14.71
C PHE A 188 -22.64 -4.75 -14.74
N ARG A 189 -22.69 -6.04 -15.02
CA ARG A 189 -21.53 -6.93 -15.02
C ARG A 189 -21.64 -7.93 -16.16
N PRO A 190 -20.57 -8.15 -16.97
CA PRO A 190 -20.59 -9.20 -17.98
C PRO A 190 -20.90 -10.56 -17.36
N THR A 191 -21.68 -11.39 -18.03
CA THR A 191 -22.04 -12.72 -17.53
C THR A 191 -20.80 -13.58 -17.26
N ALA A 192 -19.73 -13.39 -18.03
CA ALA A 192 -18.45 -14.05 -17.82
C ALA A 192 -17.76 -13.66 -16.50
N CYS A 193 -18.07 -12.48 -15.93
CA CYS A 193 -17.40 -11.97 -14.73
C CYS A 193 -18.04 -12.48 -13.43
N LYS A 194 -18.23 -13.80 -13.29
CA LYS A 194 -18.88 -14.41 -12.12
C LYS A 194 -18.12 -14.23 -10.81
N TYR A 195 -16.79 -14.06 -10.86
CA TYR A 195 -15.92 -13.84 -9.71
C TYR A 195 -15.72 -12.35 -9.38
N LYS A 196 -16.26 -11.41 -10.19
CA LYS A 196 -16.18 -9.96 -9.88
C LYS A 196 -17.17 -9.61 -8.78
N SER A 197 -16.83 -9.99 -7.56
CA SER A 197 -17.70 -10.01 -6.38
C SER A 197 -17.73 -8.69 -5.59
N ALA A 198 -16.96 -7.67 -6.00
CA ALA A 198 -16.93 -6.34 -5.36
C ALA A 198 -18.31 -5.68 -5.20
N VAL A 199 -19.26 -6.03 -6.07
CA VAL A 199 -20.64 -5.51 -6.06
C VAL A 199 -21.62 -6.33 -5.24
N GLU A 200 -21.26 -7.53 -4.84
CA GLU A 200 -22.16 -8.45 -4.13
C GLU A 200 -22.68 -7.89 -2.79
N PRO A 201 -21.87 -7.16 -2.00
CA PRO A 201 -22.34 -6.54 -0.77
C PRO A 201 -23.56 -5.62 -0.93
N TYR A 202 -23.77 -5.08 -2.12
CA TYR A 202 -24.88 -4.14 -2.40
C TYR A 202 -26.14 -4.83 -2.96
N ILE A 203 -26.02 -6.07 -3.45
CA ILE A 203 -27.12 -6.77 -4.14
C ILE A 203 -27.47 -8.13 -3.53
N TYR A 204 -26.66 -8.66 -2.63
CA TYR A 204 -26.90 -9.92 -1.94
C TYR A 204 -26.82 -9.75 -0.40
N ASP A 205 -27.32 -10.75 0.34
CA ASP A 205 -27.23 -10.81 1.80
C ASP A 205 -26.11 -11.74 2.28
N LYS A 206 -25.45 -12.43 1.35
CA LYS A 206 -24.31 -13.34 1.60
C LYS A 206 -23.50 -13.52 0.32
N MET A 207 -22.31 -14.07 0.45
CA MET A 207 -21.46 -14.44 -0.69
C MET A 207 -22.18 -15.39 -1.65
N SER A 208 -22.03 -15.18 -2.96
CA SER A 208 -22.30 -16.20 -3.97
C SER A 208 -21.35 -17.39 -3.81
N ASP A 209 -21.69 -18.53 -4.42
CA ASP A 209 -20.83 -19.71 -4.39
C ASP A 209 -19.46 -19.43 -5.03
N ALA A 210 -19.42 -18.70 -6.13
CA ALA A 210 -18.17 -18.30 -6.79
C ALA A 210 -17.31 -17.37 -5.91
N ASN A 211 -17.95 -16.43 -5.22
CA ASN A 211 -17.25 -15.55 -4.28
C ASN A 211 -16.70 -16.33 -3.08
N ARG A 212 -17.50 -17.22 -2.50
CA ARG A 212 -17.07 -18.07 -1.39
C ARG A 212 -15.89 -18.96 -1.78
N GLU A 213 -15.95 -19.60 -2.96
CA GLU A 213 -14.85 -20.41 -3.51
C GLU A 213 -13.56 -19.62 -3.57
N GLN A 214 -13.57 -18.45 -4.21
CA GLN A 214 -12.34 -17.66 -4.36
C GLN A 214 -11.82 -17.12 -3.03
N MET A 215 -12.70 -16.66 -2.11
CA MET A 215 -12.26 -16.16 -0.81
C MET A 215 -11.67 -17.27 0.04
N GLN A 216 -12.25 -18.48 0.02
CA GLN A 216 -11.69 -19.63 0.71
C GLN A 216 -10.30 -19.99 0.16
N GLN A 217 -10.14 -20.01 -1.15
CA GLN A 217 -8.83 -20.28 -1.77
C GLN A 217 -7.80 -19.22 -1.38
N LEU A 218 -8.13 -17.93 -1.47
CA LEU A 218 -7.21 -16.84 -1.10
C LEU A 218 -6.76 -16.95 0.36
N VAL A 219 -7.68 -17.15 1.30
CA VAL A 219 -7.37 -17.28 2.73
C VAL A 219 -6.50 -18.51 2.98
N SER A 220 -6.83 -19.65 2.35
CA SER A 220 -6.07 -20.89 2.52
C SER A 220 -4.69 -20.81 1.90
N SER A 221 -4.54 -20.21 0.71
CA SER A 221 -3.24 -20.04 0.05
C SER A 221 -2.34 -19.05 0.82
N MET A 222 -2.90 -17.96 1.34
CA MET A 222 -2.14 -16.99 2.15
C MET A 222 -1.69 -17.60 3.48
N TRP A 223 -2.58 -18.31 4.19
CA TRP A 223 -2.19 -19.06 5.37
C TRP A 223 -1.11 -20.10 5.07
N GLY A 224 -1.22 -20.79 3.93
CA GLY A 224 -0.21 -21.74 3.48
C GLY A 224 1.18 -21.11 3.35
N VAL A 225 1.30 -19.91 2.78
CA VAL A 225 2.59 -19.19 2.65
C VAL A 225 3.18 -18.89 4.04
N ILE A 226 2.36 -18.41 4.98
CA ILE A 226 2.80 -18.10 6.35
C ILE A 226 3.24 -19.37 7.08
N ALA A 227 2.39 -20.40 7.09
CA ALA A 227 2.65 -21.62 7.81
C ALA A 227 3.82 -22.44 7.25
N GLU A 228 3.97 -22.51 5.90
CA GLU A 228 5.11 -23.12 5.23
C GLU A 228 6.43 -22.42 5.62
N SER A 229 6.45 -21.08 5.63
CA SER A 229 7.65 -20.31 6.00
C SER A 229 8.04 -20.50 7.48
N VAL A 230 7.06 -20.58 8.37
CA VAL A 230 7.30 -20.85 9.80
C VAL A 230 7.74 -22.31 10.01
N ALA A 231 7.12 -23.26 9.30
CA ALA A 231 7.49 -24.68 9.33
C ALA A 231 8.99 -24.86 8.98
N GLU A 232 9.43 -24.25 7.89
CA GLU A 232 10.81 -24.29 7.44
C GLU A 232 11.77 -23.64 8.47
N ALA A 233 11.42 -22.45 8.96
CA ALA A 233 12.28 -21.69 9.87
C ALA A 233 12.42 -22.33 11.27
N ARG A 234 11.35 -22.94 11.78
CA ARG A 234 11.33 -23.56 13.13
C ARG A 234 11.58 -25.08 13.11
N GLY A 235 11.62 -25.71 11.93
CA GLY A 235 11.76 -27.16 11.82
C GLY A 235 10.54 -27.92 12.35
N ILE A 236 9.35 -27.32 12.30
CA ILE A 236 8.08 -27.92 12.75
C ILE A 236 7.30 -28.40 11.52
N GLU A 237 6.72 -29.60 11.58
CA GLU A 237 5.91 -30.08 10.47
C GLU A 237 4.71 -29.17 10.20
N LEU A 238 4.45 -28.84 8.93
CA LEU A 238 3.31 -28.00 8.53
C LEU A 238 1.98 -28.51 9.03
N LYS A 239 1.79 -29.84 9.07
CA LYS A 239 0.59 -30.46 9.61
C LYS A 239 0.41 -30.12 11.10
N THR A 240 1.48 -30.17 11.87
CA THR A 240 1.46 -29.85 13.31
C THR A 240 1.11 -28.38 13.54
N LEU A 241 1.67 -27.45 12.75
CA LEU A 241 1.31 -26.02 12.81
C LEU A 241 -0.16 -25.76 12.50
N ASN A 242 -0.74 -26.48 11.53
CA ASN A 242 -2.17 -26.38 11.22
C ASN A 242 -3.04 -26.95 12.35
N GLU A 243 -2.67 -28.08 12.94
CA GLU A 243 -3.39 -28.68 14.09
C GLU A 243 -3.36 -27.76 15.32
N MET A 244 -2.22 -27.09 15.57
CA MET A 244 -2.09 -26.06 16.62
C MET A 244 -3.07 -24.90 16.38
N ALA A 245 -3.15 -24.40 15.15
CA ALA A 245 -4.07 -23.32 14.78
C ALA A 245 -5.55 -23.75 14.90
N ASP A 246 -5.91 -24.92 14.38
CA ASP A 246 -7.27 -25.45 14.41
C ASP A 246 -7.81 -25.65 15.82
N ARG A 247 -6.93 -25.99 16.77
CA ARG A 247 -7.31 -26.32 18.16
C ARG A 247 -6.97 -25.21 19.15
N LEU A 248 -6.38 -24.09 18.68
CA LEU A 248 -5.88 -23.01 19.54
C LEU A 248 -4.94 -23.55 20.63
N GLU A 249 -4.02 -24.45 20.24
CA GLU A 249 -3.08 -25.09 21.17
C GLU A 249 -1.89 -24.18 21.55
N VAL A 250 -1.85 -22.96 20.99
CA VAL A 250 -0.80 -21.98 21.25
C VAL A 250 -1.44 -20.60 21.41
N ALA A 251 -1.72 -20.23 22.65
CA ALA A 251 -2.20 -18.91 23.03
C ALA A 251 -1.37 -18.33 24.18
N LEU A 252 -0.87 -19.21 25.06
CA LEU A 252 -0.09 -18.82 26.24
C LEU A 252 1.43 -19.05 26.01
N PRO A 253 2.29 -18.31 26.70
CA PRO A 253 3.74 -18.42 26.51
C PRO A 253 4.31 -19.81 26.77
N ASP A 254 3.85 -20.48 27.84
CA ASP A 254 4.28 -21.84 28.16
C ASP A 254 3.94 -22.85 27.04
N GLU A 255 2.78 -22.70 26.41
CA GLU A 255 2.36 -23.52 25.27
C GLU A 255 3.27 -23.24 24.05
N ALA A 256 3.59 -21.98 23.79
CA ALA A 256 4.49 -21.59 22.70
C ALA A 256 5.90 -22.15 22.91
N LEU A 257 6.40 -22.17 24.16
CA LEU A 257 7.68 -22.77 24.52
C LEU A 257 7.64 -24.30 24.37
N GLU A 258 6.62 -24.97 24.90
CA GLU A 258 6.45 -26.43 24.79
C GLU A 258 6.39 -26.92 23.35
N LYS A 259 5.68 -26.15 22.50
CA LYS A 259 5.53 -26.46 21.08
C LYS A 259 6.70 -26.02 20.20
N GLY A 260 7.73 -25.36 20.76
CA GLY A 260 8.95 -24.95 20.06
C GLY A 260 8.78 -23.72 19.16
N LEU A 261 7.71 -22.94 19.36
CA LEU A 261 7.52 -21.69 18.63
C LEU A 261 8.37 -20.56 19.21
N VAL A 262 8.66 -20.58 20.51
CA VAL A 262 9.66 -19.70 21.14
C VAL A 262 10.76 -20.53 21.81
N ASP A 263 11.93 -19.93 22.02
CA ASP A 263 13.11 -20.64 22.55
C ASP A 263 13.22 -20.47 24.07
N SER A 264 12.71 -19.37 24.64
CA SER A 264 12.72 -19.14 26.10
C SER A 264 11.71 -18.07 26.49
N LEU A 265 11.28 -18.13 27.75
CA LEU A 265 10.45 -17.13 28.39
C LEU A 265 11.32 -16.30 29.33
N ILE A 266 11.46 -15.01 29.01
CA ILE A 266 12.30 -14.07 29.77
C ILE A 266 11.59 -12.71 29.89
N TYR A 267 12.04 -11.90 30.84
CA TYR A 267 11.67 -10.48 30.93
C TYR A 267 12.60 -9.63 30.06
N GLU A 268 12.16 -8.43 29.66
CA GLU A 268 12.91 -7.57 28.74
C GLU A 268 14.29 -7.16 29.27
N ASP A 269 14.43 -6.95 30.59
CA ASP A 269 15.70 -6.63 31.23
C ASP A 269 16.75 -7.75 31.08
N GLN A 270 16.33 -9.00 30.94
CA GLN A 270 17.23 -10.14 30.71
C GLN A 270 17.78 -10.18 29.28
N MET A 271 17.30 -9.34 28.36
CA MET A 271 17.89 -9.22 27.02
C MET A 271 19.32 -8.66 27.04
N GLU A 272 19.72 -7.93 28.10
CA GLU A 272 21.11 -7.50 28.30
C GLU A 272 22.05 -8.72 28.41
N ASP A 273 21.64 -9.75 29.18
CA ASP A 273 22.40 -10.99 29.31
C ASP A 273 22.49 -11.73 27.95
N VAL A 274 21.40 -11.73 27.18
CA VAL A 274 21.37 -12.33 25.83
C VAL A 274 22.37 -11.64 24.90
N PHE A 275 22.42 -10.30 24.90
CA PHE A 275 23.39 -9.57 24.05
C PHE A 275 24.82 -9.82 24.51
N ALA A 276 25.08 -9.91 25.80
CA ALA A 276 26.39 -10.26 26.33
C ALA A 276 26.82 -11.69 25.90
N GLU A 277 25.92 -12.67 25.94
CA GLU A 277 26.18 -14.05 25.44
C GLU A 277 26.46 -14.09 23.93
N LEU A 278 25.88 -13.13 23.16
CA LEU A 278 26.16 -12.99 21.73
C LEU A 278 27.46 -12.22 21.43
N GLY A 279 28.21 -11.81 22.46
CA GLY A 279 29.50 -11.15 22.34
C GLY A 279 29.39 -9.63 22.09
N VAL A 280 28.26 -9.02 22.37
CA VAL A 280 28.09 -7.57 22.33
C VAL A 280 28.67 -6.98 23.62
N SER A 281 29.42 -5.88 23.52
CA SER A 281 30.00 -5.21 24.70
C SER A 281 28.93 -4.42 25.48
N ASP A 282 29.18 -4.11 26.75
CA ASP A 282 28.26 -3.34 27.62
C ASP A 282 28.00 -1.91 27.11
N ASP A 283 28.83 -1.39 26.20
CA ASP A 283 28.73 -0.04 25.61
C ASP A 283 27.96 -0.04 24.27
N TYR A 284 27.04 -0.97 24.05
CA TYR A 284 26.24 -1.00 22.83
C TYR A 284 25.16 0.07 22.78
N ASP A 285 24.82 0.51 21.58
CA ASP A 285 23.72 1.42 21.30
C ASP A 285 22.67 0.77 20.40
N PHE A 286 21.40 1.13 20.60
CA PHE A 286 20.34 0.80 19.64
C PHE A 286 20.21 1.90 18.58
N VAL A 287 20.15 1.47 17.32
CA VAL A 287 19.81 2.33 16.19
C VAL A 287 18.52 1.80 15.55
N THR A 288 17.49 2.64 15.43
CA THR A 288 16.25 2.21 14.75
C THR A 288 16.47 2.04 13.27
N LEU A 289 15.64 1.20 12.62
CA LEU A 289 15.74 0.96 11.18
C LEU A 289 15.59 2.28 10.40
N GLY A 290 14.69 3.19 10.79
CA GLY A 290 14.49 4.46 10.12
C GLY A 290 15.64 5.45 10.32
N ASP A 291 16.23 5.52 11.52
CA ASP A 291 17.38 6.39 11.78
C ASP A 291 18.62 5.87 11.00
N TYR A 292 18.80 4.55 10.93
CA TYR A 292 19.87 3.96 10.12
C TYR A 292 19.63 4.21 8.62
N ALA A 293 18.39 4.04 8.12
CA ALA A 293 18.02 4.32 6.74
C ALA A 293 18.27 5.79 6.33
N ALA A 294 18.08 6.73 7.25
CA ALA A 294 18.36 8.14 7.01
C ALA A 294 19.85 8.41 6.78
N GLN A 295 20.73 7.68 7.47
CA GLN A 295 22.20 7.79 7.28
C GLN A 295 22.66 7.18 5.96
N VAL A 296 22.22 5.97 5.65
CA VAL A 296 22.58 5.26 4.41
C VAL A 296 22.16 6.05 3.17
N GLY A 297 21.00 6.73 3.22
CA GLY A 297 20.47 7.54 2.11
C GLY A 297 21.30 8.80 1.78
N ALA A 298 22.15 9.26 2.71
CA ALA A 298 22.95 10.47 2.52
C ALA A 298 24.19 10.28 1.61
N ASP A 299 24.67 9.04 1.43
CA ASP A 299 25.92 8.75 0.74
C ASP A 299 25.80 8.61 -0.81
N LEU A 300 24.59 8.70 -1.37
CA LEU A 300 24.33 8.47 -2.80
C LEU A 300 24.46 9.73 -3.65
N LYS A 301 25.63 10.36 -3.71
CA LYS A 301 25.86 11.65 -4.44
C LYS A 301 26.35 11.54 -5.88
N ASN A 302 26.35 10.39 -6.53
CA ASN A 302 26.82 10.30 -7.92
C ASN A 302 25.72 10.69 -8.93
N ILE A 303 25.78 11.92 -9.46
CA ILE A 303 24.75 12.54 -10.33
C ILE A 303 24.85 12.09 -11.80
N SER A 304 25.96 11.48 -12.20
CA SER A 304 26.28 11.16 -13.60
C SER A 304 26.05 9.71 -14.03
N ALA A 305 25.68 8.82 -13.15
CA ALA A 305 25.45 7.40 -13.47
C ALA A 305 24.14 7.19 -14.23
N ASP A 306 24.08 6.14 -15.04
CA ASP A 306 22.84 5.61 -15.61
C ASP A 306 21.84 5.27 -14.48
N GLN A 307 20.57 5.48 -14.75
CA GLN A 307 19.52 5.40 -13.73
C GLN A 307 18.52 4.29 -14.03
N VAL A 308 18.14 3.57 -12.98
CA VAL A 308 16.92 2.78 -12.92
C VAL A 308 15.88 3.60 -12.15
N ALA A 309 14.80 4.01 -12.81
CA ALA A 309 13.75 4.80 -12.19
C ALA A 309 12.70 3.90 -11.53
N VAL A 310 12.36 4.16 -10.26
CA VAL A 310 11.22 3.53 -9.59
C VAL A 310 10.07 4.52 -9.62
N VAL A 311 8.99 4.14 -10.31
CA VAL A 311 7.74 4.90 -10.41
C VAL A 311 6.70 4.16 -9.57
N TYR A 312 6.00 4.89 -8.71
CA TYR A 312 5.00 4.31 -7.81
C TYR A 312 3.59 4.56 -8.35
N ALA A 313 2.78 3.51 -8.33
CA ALA A 313 1.34 3.51 -8.56
C ALA A 313 0.66 2.90 -7.31
N ASP A 314 0.54 3.72 -6.25
CA ASP A 314 0.04 3.32 -4.93
C ASP A 314 -1.30 4.01 -4.64
N GLY A 315 -2.37 3.22 -4.50
CA GLY A 315 -3.73 3.71 -4.25
C GLY A 315 -4.77 3.27 -5.27
N GLN A 316 -5.97 3.86 -5.19
CA GLN A 316 -7.06 3.63 -6.14
C GLN A 316 -6.85 4.46 -7.41
N ILE A 317 -7.09 3.86 -8.58
CA ILE A 317 -6.98 4.57 -9.87
C ILE A 317 -8.23 5.41 -10.12
N VAL A 318 -8.04 6.71 -10.33
CA VAL A 318 -9.11 7.70 -10.56
C VAL A 318 -8.84 8.55 -11.81
N ASP A 319 -9.91 9.14 -12.36
CA ASP A 319 -9.79 9.97 -13.56
C ASP A 319 -9.15 11.34 -13.27
N GLY A 320 -8.51 11.89 -14.29
CA GLY A 320 -8.03 13.27 -14.30
C GLY A 320 -6.67 13.48 -13.67
N GLU A 321 -6.45 14.69 -13.17
CA GLU A 321 -5.20 15.16 -12.56
C GLU A 321 -5.38 15.43 -11.07
N GLY A 322 -4.38 15.10 -10.27
CA GLY A 322 -4.38 15.35 -8.84
C GLY A 322 -3.15 14.79 -8.14
N TYR A 323 -3.11 14.95 -6.82
CA TYR A 323 -2.04 14.52 -5.93
C TYR A 323 -2.64 13.93 -4.66
N GLY A 324 -1.92 13.07 -3.99
CA GLY A 324 -2.34 12.50 -2.71
C GLY A 324 -2.34 10.98 -2.71
N LYS A 325 -3.35 10.37 -2.07
CA LYS A 325 -3.42 8.92 -1.86
C LYS A 325 -3.94 8.13 -3.07
N GLU A 326 -4.48 8.82 -4.08
CA GLU A 326 -5.07 8.21 -5.26
C GLU A 326 -4.10 8.25 -6.44
N ILE A 327 -4.24 7.29 -7.34
CA ILE A 327 -3.53 7.28 -8.62
C ILE A 327 -4.36 8.04 -9.64
N TYR A 328 -4.02 9.30 -9.86
CA TYR A 328 -4.66 10.11 -10.92
C TYR A 328 -4.10 9.74 -12.29
N GLY A 329 -4.97 9.26 -13.19
CA GLY A 329 -4.57 8.68 -14.48
C GLY A 329 -3.67 9.61 -15.30
N ASN A 330 -4.06 10.87 -15.47
CA ASN A 330 -3.31 11.83 -16.27
C ASN A 330 -1.99 12.24 -15.59
N THR A 331 -1.98 12.35 -14.26
CA THR A 331 -0.75 12.68 -13.50
C THR A 331 0.29 11.57 -13.61
N LEU A 332 -0.12 10.31 -13.42
CA LEU A 332 0.81 9.17 -13.54
C LEU A 332 1.28 8.99 -14.98
N ALA A 333 0.40 9.13 -15.96
CA ALA A 333 0.76 9.07 -17.38
C ALA A 333 1.80 10.14 -17.75
N ALA A 334 1.62 11.39 -17.32
CA ALA A 334 2.58 12.47 -17.52
C ALA A 334 3.94 12.19 -16.85
N LYS A 335 3.92 11.58 -15.65
CA LYS A 335 5.13 11.16 -14.94
C LYS A 335 5.88 10.07 -15.72
N ILE A 336 5.18 9.06 -16.23
CA ILE A 336 5.75 7.99 -17.06
C ILE A 336 6.35 8.57 -18.35
N ALA A 337 5.67 9.51 -19.02
CA ALA A 337 6.19 10.21 -20.19
C ALA A 337 7.49 10.96 -19.87
N GLY A 338 7.54 11.68 -18.75
CA GLY A 338 8.76 12.37 -18.30
C GLY A 338 9.94 11.43 -18.04
N VAL A 339 9.67 10.23 -17.52
CA VAL A 339 10.69 9.18 -17.33
C VAL A 339 11.14 8.59 -18.67
N ARG A 340 10.21 8.43 -19.63
CA ARG A 340 10.54 8.00 -20.99
C ARG A 340 11.51 8.98 -21.67
N ASP A 341 11.24 10.27 -21.57
CA ASP A 341 12.02 11.32 -22.23
C ASP A 341 13.37 11.61 -21.53
N ASN A 342 13.60 11.08 -20.32
CA ASN A 342 14.85 11.29 -19.58
C ASN A 342 15.95 10.32 -20.06
N GLU A 343 16.94 10.82 -20.80
CA GLU A 343 18.04 10.04 -21.37
C GLU A 343 18.92 9.31 -20.31
N LYS A 344 18.94 9.79 -19.05
CA LYS A 344 19.70 9.14 -17.97
C LYS A 344 19.00 7.88 -17.47
N VAL A 345 17.70 7.79 -17.62
CA VAL A 345 16.92 6.62 -17.22
C VAL A 345 17.06 5.55 -18.30
N LYS A 346 17.60 4.40 -17.93
CA LYS A 346 17.85 3.26 -18.84
C LYS A 346 16.86 2.14 -18.67
N ALA A 347 16.26 2.00 -17.49
CA ALA A 347 15.20 1.05 -17.21
C ALA A 347 14.23 1.62 -16.17
N VAL A 348 13.02 1.08 -16.12
CA VAL A 348 11.97 1.53 -15.20
C VAL A 348 11.41 0.35 -14.43
N VAL A 349 11.29 0.52 -13.12
CA VAL A 349 10.50 -0.34 -12.26
C VAL A 349 9.21 0.39 -11.92
N LEU A 350 8.07 -0.16 -12.34
CA LEU A 350 6.76 0.34 -11.94
C LEU A 350 6.30 -0.45 -10.72
N ARG A 351 6.33 0.16 -9.54
CA ARG A 351 5.78 -0.43 -8.32
C ARG A 351 4.29 -0.17 -8.27
N VAL A 352 3.49 -1.25 -8.33
CA VAL A 352 2.02 -1.18 -8.36
C VAL A 352 1.46 -1.76 -7.08
N ASN A 353 0.83 -0.91 -6.27
CA ASN A 353 0.07 -1.30 -5.08
C ASN A 353 -1.36 -0.73 -5.17
N SER A 354 -2.18 -1.35 -6.03
CA SER A 354 -3.48 -0.80 -6.42
C SER A 354 -4.57 -1.88 -6.49
N PRO A 355 -5.74 -1.66 -5.86
CA PRO A 355 -6.93 -2.51 -6.04
C PRO A 355 -7.63 -2.28 -7.39
N GLY A 356 -7.13 -1.33 -8.19
CA GLY A 356 -7.74 -0.86 -9.44
C GLY A 356 -8.55 0.42 -9.26
N GLY A 357 -9.51 0.64 -10.15
CA GLY A 357 -10.36 1.84 -10.15
C GLY A 357 -10.99 2.14 -11.51
N SER A 358 -10.86 3.39 -11.99
CA SER A 358 -11.39 3.82 -13.29
C SER A 358 -10.76 3.06 -14.45
N ALA A 359 -11.62 2.54 -15.32
CA ALA A 359 -11.19 1.88 -16.57
C ALA A 359 -10.53 2.87 -17.53
N LEU A 360 -11.05 4.09 -17.62
CA LEU A 360 -10.51 5.13 -18.50
C LEU A 360 -9.10 5.55 -18.03
N ALA A 361 -8.94 5.84 -16.75
CA ALA A 361 -7.65 6.22 -16.19
C ALA A 361 -6.61 5.09 -16.34
N SER A 362 -7.02 3.83 -16.14
CA SER A 362 -6.14 2.67 -16.34
C SER A 362 -5.67 2.54 -17.78
N ASP A 363 -6.55 2.82 -18.76
CA ASP A 363 -6.21 2.77 -20.18
C ASP A 363 -5.26 3.91 -20.59
N VAL A 364 -5.43 5.11 -20.03
CA VAL A 364 -4.52 6.25 -20.21
C VAL A 364 -3.12 5.91 -19.70
N ILE A 365 -3.01 5.32 -18.51
CA ILE A 365 -1.73 4.88 -17.93
C ILE A 365 -1.14 3.74 -18.76
N TRP A 366 -1.93 2.73 -19.11
CA TRP A 366 -1.51 1.58 -19.93
C TRP A 366 -0.86 2.06 -21.24
N ARG A 367 -1.46 3.05 -21.91
CA ARG A 367 -0.91 3.59 -23.17
C ARG A 367 0.48 4.18 -22.99
N GLU A 368 0.73 4.93 -21.92
CA GLU A 368 2.05 5.51 -21.67
C GLU A 368 3.09 4.44 -21.29
N ILE A 369 2.67 3.36 -20.62
CA ILE A 369 3.56 2.22 -20.34
C ILE A 369 3.95 1.50 -21.64
N GLU A 370 3.02 1.30 -22.58
CA GLU A 370 3.32 0.74 -23.92
C GLU A 370 4.31 1.63 -24.69
N LEU A 371 4.17 2.95 -24.63
CA LEU A 371 5.10 3.88 -25.25
C LEU A 371 6.49 3.85 -24.58
N LEU A 372 6.53 3.80 -23.25
CA LEU A 372 7.76 3.67 -22.48
C LEU A 372 8.49 2.36 -22.80
N ARG A 373 7.75 1.24 -22.81
CA ARG A 373 8.29 -0.09 -23.10
C ARG A 373 8.92 -0.21 -24.50
N ALA A 374 8.42 0.55 -25.46
CA ALA A 374 9.01 0.57 -26.80
C ALA A 374 10.42 1.20 -26.83
N GLU A 375 10.81 1.95 -25.81
CA GLU A 375 12.08 2.66 -25.73
C GLU A 375 13.01 2.14 -24.63
N LYS A 376 12.45 1.66 -23.50
CA LYS A 376 13.21 1.26 -22.31
C LYS A 376 12.57 0.03 -21.66
N PRO A 377 13.37 -0.88 -21.08
CA PRO A 377 12.82 -2.00 -20.30
C PRO A 377 11.93 -1.51 -19.15
N VAL A 378 10.75 -2.13 -19.02
CA VAL A 378 9.77 -1.86 -17.96
C VAL A 378 9.50 -3.13 -17.18
N ILE A 379 9.85 -3.13 -15.90
CA ILE A 379 9.57 -4.23 -14.98
C ILE A 379 8.49 -3.76 -14.01
N VAL A 380 7.44 -4.54 -13.84
CA VAL A 380 6.46 -4.31 -12.79
C VAL A 380 6.88 -5.06 -11.53
N SER A 381 6.88 -4.35 -10.40
CA SER A 381 6.90 -4.94 -9.06
C SER A 381 5.53 -4.76 -8.43
N MET A 382 4.82 -5.83 -8.17
CA MET A 382 3.53 -5.76 -7.49
C MET A 382 3.72 -5.65 -5.99
N GLY A 383 2.99 -4.76 -5.34
CA GLY A 383 2.86 -4.68 -3.90
C GLY A 383 1.82 -5.66 -3.36
N SER A 384 1.17 -5.33 -2.26
CA SER A 384 0.14 -6.19 -1.67
C SER A 384 -1.08 -6.36 -2.57
N TYR A 385 -1.34 -5.38 -3.43
CA TYR A 385 -2.45 -5.37 -4.39
C TYR A 385 -1.97 -4.92 -5.77
N ALA A 386 -2.21 -5.69 -6.79
CA ALA A 386 -2.09 -5.27 -8.19
C ALA A 386 -3.21 -5.92 -8.99
N ALA A 387 -4.45 -5.54 -8.65
CA ALA A 387 -5.65 -6.21 -9.11
C ALA A 387 -6.53 -5.29 -9.97
N SER A 388 -7.28 -5.87 -10.90
CA SER A 388 -8.23 -5.16 -11.74
C SER A 388 -7.56 -4.06 -12.57
N GLY A 389 -7.84 -2.77 -12.35
CA GLY A 389 -7.12 -1.65 -12.97
C GLY A 389 -5.62 -1.69 -12.68
N GLY A 390 -5.20 -2.15 -11.48
CA GLY A 390 -3.80 -2.37 -11.13
C GLY A 390 -3.14 -3.44 -12.00
N TYR A 391 -3.85 -4.52 -12.31
CA TYR A 391 -3.36 -5.52 -13.27
C TYR A 391 -3.40 -5.02 -14.72
N TYR A 392 -4.39 -4.19 -15.08
CA TYR A 392 -4.49 -3.56 -16.38
C TYR A 392 -3.26 -2.75 -16.74
N ILE A 393 -2.78 -1.93 -15.80
CA ILE A 393 -1.56 -1.13 -16.01
C ILE A 393 -0.28 -1.97 -15.90
N SER A 394 -0.35 -3.15 -15.30
CA SER A 394 0.80 -4.04 -15.13
C SER A 394 1.04 -4.96 -16.33
N CYS A 395 -0.03 -5.40 -17.00
CA CYS A 395 0.04 -6.47 -18.01
C CYS A 395 0.93 -6.17 -19.23
N PRO A 396 1.22 -4.91 -19.64
CA PRO A 396 2.10 -4.66 -20.78
C PRO A 396 3.59 -4.75 -20.47
N ALA A 397 4.00 -4.88 -19.21
CA ALA A 397 5.41 -4.88 -18.81
C ALA A 397 6.24 -6.03 -19.45
N ASP A 398 7.56 -5.82 -19.54
CA ASP A 398 8.50 -6.84 -20.04
C ASP A 398 8.68 -8.01 -19.09
N ALA A 399 8.46 -7.78 -17.80
CA ALA A 399 8.31 -8.81 -16.78
C ALA A 399 7.50 -8.27 -15.60
N ILE A 400 6.79 -9.18 -14.94
CA ILE A 400 6.00 -8.90 -13.74
C ILE A 400 6.54 -9.75 -12.60
N VAL A 401 6.94 -9.07 -11.53
CA VAL A 401 7.42 -9.65 -10.28
C VAL A 401 6.35 -9.44 -9.20
N ALA A 402 6.02 -10.47 -8.44
CA ALA A 402 5.09 -10.37 -7.32
C ALA A 402 5.50 -11.31 -6.18
N ASP A 403 5.21 -10.88 -4.96
CA ASP A 403 5.34 -11.73 -3.79
C ASP A 403 4.27 -12.82 -3.76
N LYS A 404 4.51 -13.90 -3.04
CA LYS A 404 3.57 -15.02 -2.97
C LYS A 404 2.22 -14.61 -2.39
N MET A 405 2.21 -13.63 -1.45
CA MET A 405 1.00 -13.11 -0.81
C MET A 405 0.40 -11.88 -1.51
N THR A 406 0.91 -11.46 -2.66
CA THR A 406 0.31 -10.40 -3.49
C THR A 406 -1.08 -10.81 -3.99
N LEU A 407 -2.08 -9.93 -3.87
CA LEU A 407 -3.39 -10.10 -4.50
C LEU A 407 -3.41 -9.46 -5.88
N THR A 408 -3.63 -10.26 -6.93
CA THR A 408 -3.54 -9.81 -8.32
C THR A 408 -4.68 -10.35 -9.20
N GLY A 409 -4.60 -10.15 -10.51
CA GLY A 409 -5.61 -10.58 -11.45
C GLY A 409 -6.88 -9.72 -11.37
N SER A 410 -7.98 -10.29 -10.91
CA SER A 410 -9.31 -9.64 -10.90
C SER A 410 -9.69 -9.05 -12.27
N ILE A 411 -9.28 -9.76 -13.36
CA ILE A 411 -9.49 -9.35 -14.75
C ILE A 411 -10.99 -9.40 -15.05
N GLY A 412 -11.63 -8.26 -14.87
CA GLY A 412 -13.08 -8.13 -14.97
C GLY A 412 -13.54 -6.73 -14.65
N VAL A 413 -14.77 -6.42 -15.03
CA VAL A 413 -15.36 -5.08 -15.01
C VAL A 413 -16.75 -5.13 -14.41
N PHE A 414 -17.16 -4.06 -13.81
CA PHE A 414 -18.54 -3.79 -13.45
C PHE A 414 -18.87 -2.30 -13.56
N GLY A 415 -20.15 -2.01 -13.67
CA GLY A 415 -20.72 -0.68 -13.43
C GLY A 415 -21.77 -0.79 -12.34
N MET A 416 -21.94 0.27 -11.56
CA MET A 416 -23.00 0.38 -10.55
C MET A 416 -23.71 1.72 -10.68
N PHE A 417 -25.02 1.67 -10.58
CA PHE A 417 -25.89 2.84 -10.53
C PHE A 417 -26.74 2.77 -9.27
N LEU A 418 -26.80 3.87 -8.52
CA LEU A 418 -27.60 3.97 -7.30
C LEU A 418 -28.82 4.85 -7.57
N ASP A 419 -30.04 4.24 -7.59
CA ASP A 419 -31.29 4.99 -7.67
C ASP A 419 -31.68 5.45 -6.24
N THR A 420 -31.73 6.76 -6.05
CA THR A 420 -32.03 7.42 -4.77
C THR A 420 -33.45 8.00 -4.70
N ARG A 421 -34.23 7.90 -5.78
CA ARG A 421 -35.55 8.55 -5.90
C ARG A 421 -36.50 8.17 -4.78
N ASP A 422 -36.65 6.87 -4.52
CA ASP A 422 -37.58 6.38 -3.51
C ASP A 422 -37.10 6.73 -2.09
N ALA A 423 -35.81 6.74 -1.84
CA ALA A 423 -35.20 7.20 -0.59
C ALA A 423 -35.50 8.69 -0.34
N LEU A 424 -35.27 9.54 -1.33
CA LEU A 424 -35.60 10.97 -1.23
C LEU A 424 -37.07 11.20 -0.93
N LYS A 425 -37.96 10.50 -1.65
CA LYS A 425 -39.41 10.65 -1.48
C LYS A 425 -39.90 10.11 -0.13
N ASN A 426 -39.54 8.86 0.20
CA ASN A 426 -40.14 8.15 1.33
C ASN A 426 -39.48 8.50 2.67
N LYS A 427 -38.18 8.81 2.68
CA LYS A 427 -37.43 9.12 3.91
C LYS A 427 -37.30 10.60 4.18
N LEU A 428 -37.20 11.44 3.11
CA LEU A 428 -36.93 12.87 3.26
C LEU A 428 -38.10 13.76 2.77
N GLY A 429 -39.16 13.18 2.14
CA GLY A 429 -40.29 13.95 1.58
C GLY A 429 -39.91 14.83 0.38
N ILE A 430 -38.73 14.57 -0.24
CA ILE A 430 -38.24 15.35 -1.38
C ILE A 430 -38.70 14.67 -2.67
N THR A 431 -39.35 15.42 -3.55
CA THR A 431 -39.74 14.98 -4.89
C THR A 431 -38.95 15.73 -5.94
N VAL A 432 -38.61 15.04 -7.04
CA VAL A 432 -37.95 15.63 -8.20
C VAL A 432 -38.90 15.60 -9.38
N ASP A 433 -39.11 16.75 -10.02
CA ASP A 433 -39.85 16.91 -11.27
C ASP A 433 -38.92 17.58 -12.29
N GLY A 434 -39.03 17.21 -13.56
CA GLY A 434 -38.11 17.70 -14.59
C GLY A 434 -38.64 17.60 -16.00
N VAL A 435 -38.05 18.37 -16.90
CA VAL A 435 -38.33 18.36 -18.35
C VAL A 435 -37.09 17.88 -19.11
N LYS A 436 -37.30 17.22 -20.24
CA LYS A 436 -36.24 16.63 -21.06
C LYS A 436 -36.39 17.09 -22.50
N SER A 437 -35.28 17.48 -23.12
CA SER A 437 -35.26 17.73 -24.58
C SER A 437 -35.38 16.45 -25.40
N ASN A 438 -34.82 15.34 -24.87
CA ASN A 438 -34.78 14.05 -25.53
C ASN A 438 -35.05 12.93 -24.51
N ALA A 439 -35.60 11.80 -24.96
CA ALA A 439 -36.04 10.71 -24.09
C ALA A 439 -34.93 10.14 -23.15
N SER A 440 -33.70 10.16 -23.58
CA SER A 440 -32.54 9.61 -22.82
C SER A 440 -31.67 10.67 -22.12
N ALA A 441 -32.15 11.93 -22.04
CA ALA A 441 -31.33 13.04 -21.52
C ALA A 441 -31.06 13.00 -20.00
N ASP A 442 -31.78 12.15 -19.23
CA ASP A 442 -31.72 12.12 -17.78
C ASP A 442 -30.98 10.86 -17.30
N PHE A 443 -29.78 11.07 -16.73
CA PHE A 443 -28.95 10.06 -16.08
C PHE A 443 -28.74 10.35 -14.57
N ALA A 444 -29.66 11.12 -13.98
CA ALA A 444 -29.55 11.46 -12.57
C ALA A 444 -29.88 10.24 -11.67
N ALA A 445 -29.21 10.15 -10.53
CA ALA A 445 -29.52 9.16 -9.48
C ALA A 445 -30.95 9.26 -8.93
N THR A 446 -31.64 10.38 -9.22
CA THR A 446 -33.01 10.66 -8.84
C THR A 446 -34.06 10.15 -9.85
N SER A 447 -33.63 9.54 -10.94
CA SER A 447 -34.47 8.98 -12.01
C SER A 447 -34.11 7.54 -12.32
N PRO A 448 -35.07 6.62 -12.47
CA PRO A 448 -34.77 5.23 -12.83
C PRO A 448 -34.22 5.16 -14.25
N LEU A 449 -33.25 4.32 -14.47
CA LEU A 449 -32.70 4.08 -15.79
C LEU A 449 -33.75 3.48 -16.73
N THR A 450 -33.82 3.95 -17.96
CA THR A 450 -34.63 3.36 -19.03
C THR A 450 -33.97 2.06 -19.55
N PRO A 451 -34.71 1.16 -20.21
CA PRO A 451 -34.13 -0.02 -20.87
C PRO A 451 -32.99 0.32 -21.86
N LEU A 452 -33.11 1.44 -22.59
CA LEU A 452 -32.08 1.90 -23.54
C LEU A 452 -30.80 2.35 -22.83
N GLN A 453 -30.93 3.08 -21.71
CA GLN A 453 -29.81 3.50 -20.89
C GLN A 453 -29.09 2.30 -20.25
N ARG A 454 -29.83 1.31 -19.72
CA ARG A 454 -29.25 0.04 -19.24
C ARG A 454 -28.49 -0.68 -20.32
N ALA A 455 -29.06 -0.80 -21.52
CA ALA A 455 -28.39 -1.43 -22.64
C ALA A 455 -27.13 -0.67 -23.08
N MET A 456 -27.14 0.66 -23.01
CA MET A 456 -25.96 1.48 -23.29
C MET A 456 -24.85 1.26 -22.25
N ILE A 457 -25.16 1.28 -20.96
CA ILE A 457 -24.19 1.02 -19.88
C ILE A 457 -23.60 -0.39 -20.06
N MET A 458 -24.45 -1.40 -20.30
CA MET A 458 -24.00 -2.78 -20.48
C MET A 458 -23.04 -2.93 -21.67
N ARG A 459 -23.33 -2.29 -22.81
CA ARG A 459 -22.40 -2.29 -23.96
C ARG A 459 -21.05 -1.63 -23.62
N GLY A 460 -21.05 -0.58 -22.79
CA GLY A 460 -19.83 0.05 -22.31
C GLY A 460 -19.00 -0.90 -21.43
N VAL A 461 -19.65 -1.59 -20.50
CA VAL A 461 -19.03 -2.58 -19.62
C VAL A 461 -18.46 -3.76 -20.42
N ASP A 462 -19.22 -4.32 -21.38
CA ASP A 462 -18.77 -5.43 -22.24
C ASP A 462 -17.57 -5.01 -23.11
N ARG A 463 -17.58 -3.78 -23.63
CA ARG A 463 -16.45 -3.24 -24.41
C ARG A 463 -15.18 -3.18 -23.56
N VAL A 464 -15.26 -2.61 -22.34
CA VAL A 464 -14.10 -2.50 -21.45
C VAL A 464 -13.58 -3.88 -21.06
N TYR A 465 -14.45 -4.85 -20.80
CA TYR A 465 -14.04 -6.23 -20.53
C TYR A 465 -13.28 -6.86 -21.70
N THR A 466 -13.77 -6.67 -22.91
CA THR A 466 -13.11 -7.17 -24.14
C THR A 466 -11.74 -6.51 -24.34
N THR A 467 -11.65 -5.20 -24.15
CA THR A 467 -10.38 -4.46 -24.22
C THR A 467 -9.39 -4.98 -23.19
N PHE A 468 -9.82 -5.13 -21.94
CA PHE A 468 -8.96 -5.61 -20.85
C PHE A 468 -8.41 -7.01 -21.13
N THR A 469 -9.27 -7.96 -21.51
CA THR A 469 -8.84 -9.33 -21.83
C THR A 469 -7.89 -9.39 -23.02
N ASN A 470 -8.06 -8.54 -24.04
CA ASN A 470 -7.15 -8.43 -25.16
C ASN A 470 -5.79 -7.87 -24.74
N HIS A 471 -5.75 -6.79 -23.94
CA HIS A 471 -4.49 -6.24 -23.43
C HIS A 471 -3.71 -7.27 -22.60
N VAL A 472 -4.41 -8.05 -21.77
CA VAL A 472 -3.77 -9.16 -21.05
C VAL A 472 -3.24 -10.22 -21.99
N ALA A 473 -4.00 -10.61 -23.01
CA ALA A 473 -3.56 -11.62 -24.00
C ALA A 473 -2.29 -11.15 -24.74
N GLU A 474 -2.27 -9.90 -25.19
CA GLU A 474 -1.14 -9.31 -25.89
C GLU A 474 0.07 -9.11 -24.96
N GLY A 475 -0.12 -8.45 -23.81
CA GLY A 475 0.95 -8.12 -22.89
C GLY A 475 1.60 -9.36 -22.26
N ARG A 476 0.81 -10.41 -21.96
CA ARG A 476 1.30 -11.67 -21.38
C ARG A 476 1.63 -12.74 -22.41
N ASN A 477 1.46 -12.44 -23.71
CA ASN A 477 1.62 -13.42 -24.80
C ASN A 477 0.83 -14.73 -24.55
N LEU A 478 -0.42 -14.59 -24.07
CA LEU A 478 -1.31 -15.70 -23.76
C LEU A 478 -2.41 -15.81 -24.82
N PRO A 479 -2.80 -17.02 -25.24
CA PRO A 479 -3.98 -17.19 -26.06
C PRO A 479 -5.22 -16.60 -25.37
N ILE A 480 -6.07 -15.87 -26.13
CA ILE A 480 -7.26 -15.23 -25.55
C ILE A 480 -8.18 -16.22 -24.83
N GLY A 481 -8.30 -17.46 -25.30
CA GLY A 481 -9.06 -18.51 -24.63
C GLY A 481 -8.55 -18.79 -23.23
N LYS A 482 -7.22 -18.91 -23.04
CA LYS A 482 -6.60 -19.08 -21.71
C LYS A 482 -6.85 -17.88 -20.81
N VAL A 483 -6.79 -16.65 -21.37
CA VAL A 483 -7.09 -15.44 -20.60
C VAL A 483 -8.54 -15.45 -20.12
N LEU A 484 -9.48 -15.82 -20.98
CA LEU A 484 -10.90 -15.89 -20.61
C LEU A 484 -11.17 -16.94 -19.50
N ASP A 485 -10.42 -18.05 -19.48
CA ASP A 485 -10.55 -19.09 -18.45
C ASP A 485 -10.07 -18.61 -17.06
N ILE A 486 -9.03 -17.77 -17.00
CA ILE A 486 -8.44 -17.27 -15.76
C ILE A 486 -8.95 -15.88 -15.34
N ALA A 487 -9.70 -15.21 -16.23
CA ALA A 487 -10.32 -13.89 -16.02
C ALA A 487 -11.63 -14.00 -15.22
N GLY A 488 -12.70 -13.40 -15.73
CA GLY A 488 -14.02 -13.43 -15.09
C GLY A 488 -14.08 -12.69 -13.75
N GLY A 489 -13.12 -11.82 -13.50
CA GLY A 489 -12.99 -11.06 -12.27
C GLY A 489 -12.34 -11.82 -11.10
N ARG A 490 -11.81 -13.04 -11.34
CA ARG A 490 -11.16 -13.84 -10.30
C ARG A 490 -9.90 -13.16 -9.77
N VAL A 491 -9.81 -13.06 -8.46
CA VAL A 491 -8.60 -12.63 -7.74
C VAL A 491 -7.71 -13.85 -7.55
N TRP A 492 -6.43 -13.66 -7.77
CA TRP A 492 -5.39 -14.66 -7.61
C TRP A 492 -4.39 -14.21 -6.56
N LEU A 493 -3.88 -15.15 -5.76
CA LEU A 493 -2.70 -14.89 -4.95
C LEU A 493 -1.45 -14.99 -5.85
N GLY A 494 -0.40 -14.24 -5.57
CA GLY A 494 0.86 -14.29 -6.33
C GLY A 494 1.39 -15.70 -6.48
N LYS A 495 1.29 -16.53 -5.41
CA LYS A 495 1.63 -17.97 -5.43
C LYS A 495 0.92 -18.70 -6.58
N ASP A 496 -0.38 -18.48 -6.76
CA ASP A 496 -1.19 -19.14 -7.78
C ASP A 496 -1.09 -18.43 -9.15
N ALA A 497 -0.82 -17.12 -9.15
CA ALA A 497 -0.73 -16.28 -10.35
C ALA A 497 0.44 -16.66 -11.27
N LEU A 498 1.54 -17.17 -10.74
CA LEU A 498 2.67 -17.68 -11.50
C LEU A 498 2.27 -18.89 -12.33
N GLU A 499 1.53 -19.83 -11.76
CA GLU A 499 1.11 -21.06 -12.42
C GLU A 499 0.20 -20.79 -13.64
N VAL A 500 -0.65 -19.76 -13.55
CA VAL A 500 -1.56 -19.39 -14.64
C VAL A 500 -0.96 -18.41 -15.64
N GLY A 501 0.26 -17.89 -15.40
CA GLY A 501 1.02 -17.02 -16.30
C GLY A 501 0.66 -15.54 -16.17
N LEU A 502 0.06 -15.13 -15.06
CA LEU A 502 -0.23 -13.72 -14.77
C LEU A 502 0.99 -12.94 -14.26
N ILE A 503 1.97 -13.63 -13.69
CA ILE A 503 3.28 -13.07 -13.31
C ILE A 503 4.41 -13.93 -13.86
N ASP A 504 5.65 -13.43 -13.85
CA ASP A 504 6.80 -14.11 -14.43
C ASP A 504 7.70 -14.77 -13.38
N THR A 505 7.78 -14.16 -12.20
CA THR A 505 8.61 -14.68 -11.09
C THR A 505 8.14 -14.15 -9.74
N TYR A 506 8.50 -14.88 -8.68
CA TYR A 506 8.33 -14.39 -7.31
C TYR A 506 9.42 -13.41 -6.94
N GLY A 507 9.10 -12.51 -6.02
CA GLY A 507 9.98 -11.55 -5.40
C GLY A 507 9.33 -10.16 -5.30
N GLY A 508 10.05 -9.27 -4.64
CA GLY A 508 9.63 -7.91 -4.37
C GLY A 508 10.35 -6.87 -5.23
N LEU A 509 10.48 -5.69 -4.65
CA LEU A 509 11.06 -4.51 -5.30
C LEU A 509 12.55 -4.70 -5.66
N LYS A 510 13.33 -5.38 -4.80
CA LYS A 510 14.75 -5.69 -5.09
C LYS A 510 14.89 -6.58 -6.32
N THR A 511 14.10 -7.63 -6.42
CA THR A 511 14.10 -8.56 -7.56
C THR A 511 13.72 -7.82 -8.85
N ALA A 512 12.73 -6.94 -8.81
CA ALA A 512 12.34 -6.14 -9.97
C ALA A 512 13.44 -5.17 -10.42
N ILE A 513 14.14 -4.53 -9.48
CA ILE A 513 15.28 -3.66 -9.78
C ILE A 513 16.41 -4.46 -10.42
N ALA A 514 16.75 -5.64 -9.88
CA ALA A 514 17.79 -6.50 -10.45
C ALA A 514 17.45 -6.93 -11.89
N LEU A 515 16.21 -7.33 -12.15
CA LEU A 515 15.75 -7.65 -13.51
C LEU A 515 15.77 -6.46 -14.46
N ALA A 516 15.47 -5.25 -13.96
CA ALA A 516 15.54 -4.02 -14.76
C ALA A 516 16.99 -3.69 -15.14
N VAL A 517 17.93 -3.86 -14.22
CA VAL A 517 19.38 -3.71 -14.45
C VAL A 517 19.86 -4.70 -15.50
N ASP A 518 19.51 -5.98 -15.35
CA ASP A 518 19.87 -7.05 -16.28
C ASP A 518 19.35 -6.80 -17.70
N LYS A 519 18.04 -6.48 -17.82
CA LYS A 519 17.41 -6.21 -19.13
C LYS A 519 17.96 -4.95 -19.84
N ALA A 520 18.43 -3.99 -19.07
CA ALA A 520 19.07 -2.78 -19.61
C ALA A 520 20.58 -2.93 -19.81
N GLU A 521 21.14 -4.12 -19.52
CA GLU A 521 22.57 -4.44 -19.61
C GLU A 521 23.46 -3.44 -18.84
N LEU A 522 22.95 -2.93 -17.70
CA LEU A 522 23.67 -2.02 -16.84
C LEU A 522 24.66 -2.81 -15.98
N GLY A 523 25.96 -2.46 -16.04
CA GLY A 523 26.94 -2.98 -15.08
C GLY A 523 26.74 -2.40 -13.68
N ASP A 524 27.73 -2.52 -12.80
CA ASP A 524 27.66 -2.08 -11.39
C ASP A 524 27.57 -0.54 -11.22
N GLY A 525 27.62 0.23 -12.31
CA GLY A 525 27.69 1.70 -12.32
C GLY A 525 26.34 2.42 -12.41
N TYR A 526 25.25 1.83 -12.01
CA TYR A 526 23.90 2.44 -12.07
C TYR A 526 23.49 3.05 -10.73
N ARG A 527 22.44 3.89 -10.80
CA ARG A 527 21.77 4.47 -9.63
C ARG A 527 20.26 4.22 -9.70
N VAL A 528 19.68 3.76 -8.61
CA VAL A 528 18.22 3.68 -8.47
C VAL A 528 17.69 5.01 -7.97
N VAL A 529 16.74 5.60 -8.71
CA VAL A 529 16.10 6.88 -8.39
C VAL A 529 14.60 6.70 -8.22
N GLU A 530 14.06 7.20 -7.13
CA GLU A 530 12.61 7.23 -6.91
C GLU A 530 12.01 8.47 -7.58
N VAL A 531 11.04 8.26 -8.46
CA VAL A 531 10.31 9.35 -9.13
C VAL A 531 9.21 9.82 -8.19
N LYS A 532 9.51 10.88 -7.44
CA LYS A 532 8.59 11.46 -6.46
C LYS A 532 7.49 12.27 -7.13
N GLU A 533 6.34 12.34 -6.49
CA GLU A 533 5.36 13.37 -6.77
C GLU A 533 5.81 14.68 -6.13
N GLU A 534 5.86 15.74 -6.93
CA GLU A 534 6.11 17.07 -6.39
C GLU A 534 4.76 17.73 -6.09
N PRO A 535 4.45 18.01 -4.82
CA PRO A 535 3.26 18.74 -4.48
C PRO A 535 3.30 20.14 -5.09
N THR A 536 2.15 20.64 -5.58
CA THR A 536 2.03 21.97 -6.19
C THR A 536 1.18 22.90 -5.32
N GLY A 537 1.27 24.20 -5.55
CA GLY A 537 0.46 25.21 -4.86
C GLY A 537 0.70 25.24 -3.36
N PHE A 538 -0.38 25.31 -2.56
CA PHE A 538 -0.29 25.39 -1.11
C PHE A 538 0.32 24.13 -0.49
N ALA A 539 0.09 22.95 -1.07
CA ALA A 539 0.70 21.70 -0.63
C ALA A 539 2.24 21.73 -0.76
N ALA A 540 2.78 22.39 -1.80
CA ALA A 540 4.23 22.58 -1.95
C ALA A 540 4.81 23.45 -0.82
N ILE A 541 4.08 24.48 -0.39
CA ILE A 541 4.49 25.33 0.72
C ILE A 541 4.54 24.50 2.01
N ILE A 542 3.49 23.74 2.31
CA ILE A 542 3.46 22.86 3.48
C ILE A 542 4.57 21.80 3.43
N ALA A 543 4.81 21.20 2.26
CA ALA A 543 5.86 20.20 2.08
C ALA A 543 7.27 20.78 2.26
N SER A 544 7.48 22.07 2.02
CA SER A 544 8.76 22.76 2.23
C SER A 544 9.05 23.10 3.70
N LEU A 545 8.04 23.00 4.59
CA LEU A 545 8.21 23.22 6.01
C LEU A 545 8.89 22.01 6.67
N ASN A 546 9.62 22.23 7.75
CA ASN A 546 10.22 21.14 8.51
C ASN A 546 9.16 20.30 9.26
N VAL A 547 9.54 19.11 9.72
CA VAL A 547 8.61 18.12 10.30
C VAL A 547 7.76 18.69 11.42
N SER A 548 8.38 19.40 12.37
CA SER A 548 7.69 19.98 13.54
C SER A 548 6.62 21.01 13.18
N VAL A 549 6.81 21.72 12.07
CA VAL A 549 5.83 22.71 11.58
C VAL A 549 4.70 22.06 10.82
N ARG A 550 5.01 21.03 10.03
CA ARG A 550 3.98 20.19 9.41
C ARG A 550 3.07 19.59 10.46
N GLU A 551 3.62 19.08 11.56
CA GLU A 551 2.85 18.58 12.70
C GLU A 551 1.98 19.65 13.35
N ALA A 552 2.54 20.85 13.60
CA ALA A 552 1.77 21.94 14.16
C ALA A 552 0.65 22.42 13.23
N PHE A 553 0.92 22.47 11.91
CA PHE A 553 -0.10 22.78 10.89
C PHE A 553 -1.18 21.68 10.84
N ALA A 554 -0.78 20.42 10.83
CA ALA A 554 -1.70 19.28 10.81
C ALA A 554 -2.68 19.27 11.99
N ARG A 555 -2.21 19.73 13.17
CA ARG A 555 -3.03 19.88 14.39
C ARG A 555 -3.88 21.15 14.40
N SER A 556 -3.69 22.07 13.48
CA SER A 556 -4.51 23.28 13.37
C SER A 556 -5.90 23.00 12.81
N GLU A 557 -6.89 23.85 13.14
CA GLU A 557 -8.24 23.74 12.57
C GLU A 557 -8.23 23.76 11.03
N LEU A 558 -7.34 24.52 10.43
CA LEU A 558 -7.20 24.60 8.97
C LEU A 558 -6.67 23.28 8.37
N GLY A 559 -5.68 22.64 9.00
CA GLY A 559 -5.15 21.34 8.58
C GLY A 559 -6.20 20.25 8.66
N LEU A 560 -6.98 20.21 9.74
CA LEU A 560 -8.09 19.27 9.92
C LEU A 560 -9.20 19.48 8.88
N MET A 561 -9.61 20.73 8.62
CA MET A 561 -10.61 21.06 7.60
C MET A 561 -10.13 20.66 6.19
N MET A 562 -8.86 20.86 5.86
CA MET A 562 -8.31 20.45 4.57
C MET A 562 -8.33 18.93 4.38
N LYS A 563 -8.05 18.16 5.43
CA LYS A 563 -8.11 16.70 5.39
C LYS A 563 -9.55 16.21 5.19
N GLU A 564 -10.52 16.76 5.93
CA GLU A 564 -11.94 16.43 5.74
C GLU A 564 -12.42 16.79 4.32
N TYR A 565 -12.04 17.96 3.81
CA TYR A 565 -12.36 18.36 2.45
C TYR A 565 -11.81 17.36 1.41
N ASN A 566 -10.57 16.93 1.55
CA ASN A 566 -9.98 15.94 0.66
C ASN A 566 -10.70 14.59 0.74
N THR A 567 -11.05 14.12 1.93
CA THR A 567 -11.82 12.87 2.13
C THR A 567 -13.20 12.93 1.44
N VAL A 568 -13.91 14.04 1.57
CA VAL A 568 -15.21 14.24 0.89
C VAL A 568 -15.03 14.32 -0.64
N ARG A 569 -14.00 15.01 -1.10
CA ARG A 569 -13.65 15.11 -2.52
C ARG A 569 -13.31 13.75 -3.12
N GLU A 570 -12.54 12.93 -2.41
CA GLU A 570 -12.19 11.56 -2.80
C GLU A 570 -13.45 10.69 -2.95
N ALA A 571 -14.38 10.76 -2.00
CA ALA A 571 -15.64 10.01 -2.05
C ALA A 571 -16.54 10.44 -3.23
N LEU A 572 -16.51 11.71 -3.62
CA LEU A 572 -17.30 12.24 -4.75
C LEU A 572 -16.72 11.87 -6.12
N ASN A 573 -15.43 11.55 -6.22
CA ASN A 573 -14.77 11.24 -7.48
C ASN A 573 -14.99 9.78 -7.97
N GLN A 574 -15.65 8.93 -7.18
CA GLN A 574 -15.91 7.52 -7.52
C GLN A 574 -17.14 7.36 -8.42
N GLN A 575 -17.06 7.84 -9.66
CA GLN A 575 -18.14 7.68 -10.65
C GLN A 575 -17.61 7.06 -11.94
N GLY A 576 -18.41 6.17 -12.58
CA GLY A 576 -18.10 5.62 -13.90
C GLY A 576 -18.03 4.09 -13.95
N VAL A 577 -17.41 3.56 -15.01
CA VAL A 577 -17.12 2.13 -15.16
C VAL A 577 -15.84 1.80 -14.40
N LEU A 578 -15.95 0.92 -13.41
CA LEU A 578 -14.88 0.64 -12.46
C LEU A 578 -14.25 -0.74 -12.69
N MET A 579 -12.93 -0.77 -12.68
CA MET A 579 -12.09 -1.95 -12.52
C MET A 579 -11.49 -1.90 -11.11
N TYR A 580 -12.24 -2.36 -10.11
CA TYR A 580 -11.91 -2.23 -8.70
C TYR A 580 -12.01 -3.56 -7.96
N SER A 581 -11.10 -3.79 -7.03
CA SER A 581 -11.10 -4.93 -6.12
C SER A 581 -10.95 -4.42 -4.68
N PRO A 582 -12.04 -4.33 -3.91
CA PRO A 582 -12.05 -3.65 -2.61
C PRO A 582 -11.53 -4.51 -1.45
N TRP A 583 -11.06 -5.71 -1.73
CA TRP A 583 -10.68 -6.66 -0.70
C TRP A 583 -9.33 -6.31 -0.09
N LYS A 584 -9.30 -6.13 1.23
CA LYS A 584 -8.07 -6.06 2.02
C LYS A 584 -7.99 -7.31 2.89
N VAL A 585 -6.87 -7.99 2.83
CA VAL A 585 -6.51 -9.06 3.77
C VAL A 585 -5.41 -8.48 4.65
N GLU A 586 -5.68 -8.40 5.95
CA GLU A 586 -4.68 -7.99 6.93
C GLU A 586 -4.19 -9.24 7.66
N VAL A 587 -2.89 -9.45 7.66
CA VAL A 587 -2.22 -10.46 8.48
C VAL A 587 -1.87 -9.78 9.81
N ARG A 588 -2.64 -10.05 10.84
CA ARG A 588 -2.42 -9.52 12.19
C ARG A 588 -1.43 -10.37 12.96
#